data_3fd695db3dc7036e4a254cef6e05b73d
#
_entry.id   3fd695db3dc7036e4a254cef6e05b73d
#
_cell.length_a   1.000
_cell.length_b   1.000
_cell.length_c   1.000
_cell.angle_alpha   90.00
_cell.angle_beta   90.00
_cell.angle_gamma   90.00
#
_symmetry.space_group_name_H-M   'P 1'
#
loop_
_entity.id
_entity.type
_entity.pdbx_description
1 polymer ?
#
loop_
_entity_poly.entity_id
_entity_poly.type
_entity_poly.pdbx_seq_one_letter_code
_entity_poly.pdbx_strand_id
1 'polypeptide(L)'
;MLHVILRTCDRHSLVSTRIVNKKECILRCLNSILTNLESIEYKSLHIIDDNSSYDFRNKLKSIVEHLPYVTINYLPGRDQTGLSAKKKSRYSVQVAYQYIYNLPDDDLVYVVEDDYLHFPNAIQEMVDTWNYFSKFIPFNIGIFPQDFNQLHLHPAFNHNETYFQSCFVVPSHQRYYKTTWFTQESFMIQSKLFKQYKTDFDKLLNIGDDPSCWEGNTISSVWNKPDVKMFMPLGSLVVHMSDKTDIPFFISKKQVIKLWNKNKTFWSLEQDSQVQL
;
A
#
# COMPACT_ATOMS: atom_id res chain seq x y z
N MET A 1 -15.10 -4.13 -10.37
CA MET A 1 -14.46 -2.80 -10.46
C MET A 1 -13.20 -2.78 -9.60
N LEU A 2 -12.20 -1.90 -9.90
CA LEU A 2 -11.04 -1.70 -9.00
C LEU A 2 -11.24 -0.44 -8.17
N HIS A 3 -11.13 -0.55 -6.86
CA HIS A 3 -11.09 0.56 -5.92
C HIS A 3 -9.67 0.71 -5.35
N VAL A 4 -9.03 1.83 -5.60
CA VAL A 4 -7.75 2.18 -4.96
C VAL A 4 -8.05 3.10 -3.77
N ILE A 5 -7.54 2.73 -2.60
CA ILE A 5 -7.71 3.50 -1.36
C ILE A 5 -6.33 3.98 -0.92
N LEU A 6 -6.07 5.26 -1.14
CA LEU A 6 -4.82 5.92 -0.77
C LEU A 6 -4.99 6.67 0.56
N ARG A 7 -4.17 6.35 1.54
CA ARG A 7 -4.12 7.08 2.81
C ARG A 7 -2.95 8.07 2.77
N THR A 8 -3.21 9.33 3.08
CA THR A 8 -2.21 10.41 3.05
C THR A 8 -2.13 11.19 4.34
N CYS A 9 -0.91 11.66 4.71
CA CYS A 9 -0.69 12.61 5.80
C CYS A 9 0.66 13.33 5.61
N ASP A 10 0.64 14.65 5.45
CA ASP A 10 1.86 15.44 5.28
C ASP A 10 2.55 15.84 6.60
N ARG A 11 1.83 15.74 7.74
CA ARG A 11 2.29 16.27 9.04
C ARG A 11 3.07 15.28 9.88
N HIS A 12 2.83 13.99 9.72
CA HIS A 12 3.42 12.97 10.57
C HIS A 12 4.27 12.00 9.75
N SER A 13 5.52 11.85 10.15
CA SER A 13 6.37 10.75 9.77
C SER A 13 6.74 10.00 11.02
N LEU A 14 6.40 8.72 11.09
CA LEU A 14 6.90 7.82 12.14
C LEU A 14 8.37 7.46 11.87
N VAL A 15 8.86 7.73 10.66
CA VAL A 15 10.21 7.37 10.21
C VAL A 15 11.08 8.64 10.20
N SER A 16 12.08 8.69 11.07
CA SER A 16 13.06 9.79 11.16
C SER A 16 14.09 9.78 10.01
N THR A 17 14.19 8.68 9.27
CA THR A 17 15.24 8.39 8.27
C THR A 17 14.71 8.40 6.84
N ARG A 18 13.66 9.17 6.55
CA ARG A 18 13.11 9.24 5.20
C ARG A 18 14.15 9.66 4.18
N ILE A 19 14.18 8.94 3.08
CA ILE A 19 15.07 9.21 1.95
C ILE A 19 14.61 10.38 1.07
N VAL A 20 13.39 10.90 1.31
CA VAL A 20 12.78 11.98 0.53
C VAL A 20 11.89 12.88 1.40
N ASN A 21 11.63 14.10 0.94
CA ASN A 21 10.65 14.97 1.56
C ASN A 21 9.24 14.35 1.53
N LYS A 22 8.53 14.36 2.66
CA LYS A 22 7.21 13.68 2.80
C LYS A 22 6.17 14.20 1.83
N LYS A 23 6.02 15.52 1.69
CA LYS A 23 5.02 16.12 0.78
C LYS A 23 5.32 15.76 -0.67
N GLU A 24 6.58 15.85 -1.06
CA GLU A 24 7.03 15.46 -2.41
C GLU A 24 6.81 13.97 -2.66
N CYS A 25 7.07 13.13 -1.65
CA CYS A 25 6.81 11.69 -1.72
C CYS A 25 5.33 11.42 -2.02
N ILE A 26 4.43 12.00 -1.25
CA ILE A 26 2.97 11.84 -1.44
C ILE A 26 2.56 12.25 -2.86
N LEU A 27 3.03 13.40 -3.36
CA LEU A 27 2.67 13.90 -4.67
C LEU A 27 3.14 12.97 -5.79
N ARG A 28 4.37 12.44 -5.71
CA ARG A 28 4.92 11.53 -6.72
C ARG A 28 4.30 10.14 -6.63
N CYS A 29 4.00 9.65 -5.44
CA CYS A 29 3.28 8.39 -5.26
C CYS A 29 1.86 8.51 -5.82
N LEU A 30 1.14 9.61 -5.53
CA LEU A 30 -0.16 9.88 -6.13
C LEU A 30 -0.07 9.94 -7.66
N ASN A 31 0.91 10.66 -8.23
CA ASN A 31 1.08 10.72 -9.68
C ASN A 31 1.34 9.33 -10.29
N SER A 32 2.15 8.50 -9.62
CA SER A 32 2.40 7.13 -10.07
C SER A 32 1.12 6.28 -10.08
N ILE A 33 0.24 6.46 -9.09
CA ILE A 33 -1.06 5.79 -9.03
C ILE A 33 -1.97 6.30 -10.17
N LEU A 34 -2.11 7.62 -10.33
CA LEU A 34 -2.96 8.20 -11.37
C LEU A 34 -2.55 7.71 -12.76
N THR A 35 -1.24 7.75 -13.08
CA THR A 35 -0.71 7.25 -14.35
C THR A 35 -0.99 5.76 -14.55
N ASN A 36 -0.88 4.94 -13.50
CA ASN A 36 -1.22 3.52 -13.57
C ASN A 36 -2.72 3.28 -13.78
N LEU A 37 -3.57 4.17 -13.27
CA LEU A 37 -5.01 4.06 -13.41
C LEU A 37 -5.52 4.46 -14.81
N GLU A 38 -4.74 5.15 -15.63
CA GLU A 38 -5.15 5.55 -16.97
C GLU A 38 -5.58 4.36 -17.85
N SER A 39 -4.87 3.23 -17.72
CA SER A 39 -5.16 2.01 -18.50
C SER A 39 -6.32 1.18 -17.95
N ILE A 40 -6.84 1.47 -16.76
CA ILE A 40 -7.90 0.69 -16.11
C ILE A 40 -9.26 1.31 -16.41
N GLU A 41 -10.14 0.55 -17.05
CA GLU A 41 -11.45 1.02 -17.50
C GLU A 41 -12.41 1.33 -16.32
N TYR A 42 -12.61 0.35 -15.44
CA TYR A 42 -13.53 0.44 -14.31
C TYR A 42 -12.77 0.63 -13.01
N LYS A 43 -12.61 1.89 -12.61
CA LYS A 43 -11.78 2.29 -11.47
C LYS A 43 -12.41 3.35 -10.59
N SER A 44 -12.00 3.39 -9.33
CA SER A 44 -12.12 4.56 -8.46
C SER A 44 -10.84 4.75 -7.64
N LEU A 45 -10.53 5.99 -7.29
CA LEU A 45 -9.50 6.34 -6.33
C LEU A 45 -10.15 7.10 -5.18
N HIS A 46 -10.05 6.54 -3.98
CA HIS A 46 -10.53 7.16 -2.75
C HIS A 46 -9.34 7.58 -1.89
N ILE A 47 -9.12 8.90 -1.80
CA ILE A 47 -8.04 9.47 -1.00
C ILE A 47 -8.57 9.78 0.39
N ILE A 48 -7.94 9.25 1.43
CA ILE A 48 -8.24 9.54 2.83
C ILE A 48 -7.09 10.36 3.38
N ASP A 49 -7.33 11.66 3.53
CA ASP A 49 -6.35 12.59 4.06
C ASP A 49 -6.45 12.72 5.58
N ASP A 50 -5.46 12.22 6.30
CA ASP A 50 -5.39 12.24 7.75
C ASP A 50 -4.81 13.56 8.27
N ASN A 51 -5.61 14.61 8.15
CA ASN A 51 -5.32 15.92 8.71
C ASN A 51 -4.02 16.57 8.20
N SER A 52 -3.76 16.51 6.91
CA SER A 52 -2.66 17.26 6.28
C SER A 52 -2.85 18.79 6.44
N SER A 53 -1.79 19.54 6.23
CA SER A 53 -1.82 21.00 6.25
C SER A 53 -2.80 21.55 5.20
N TYR A 54 -3.41 22.70 5.50
CA TYR A 54 -4.38 23.34 4.62
C TYR A 54 -3.84 23.55 3.19
N ASP A 55 -2.62 24.04 3.08
CA ASP A 55 -1.97 24.29 1.78
C ASP A 55 -1.76 22.98 1.01
N PHE A 56 -1.41 21.90 1.69
CA PHE A 56 -1.24 20.60 1.06
C PHE A 56 -2.57 20.01 0.60
N ARG A 57 -3.65 20.17 1.39
CA ARG A 57 -5.01 19.76 1.01
C ARG A 57 -5.50 20.47 -0.24
N ASN A 58 -5.28 21.79 -0.33
CA ASN A 58 -5.62 22.57 -1.52
C ASN A 58 -4.85 22.07 -2.74
N LYS A 59 -3.58 21.74 -2.55
CA LYS A 59 -2.74 21.17 -3.60
C LYS A 59 -3.23 19.80 -4.07
N LEU A 60 -3.54 18.89 -3.14
CA LEU A 60 -4.14 17.59 -3.47
C LEU A 60 -5.43 17.77 -4.26
N LYS A 61 -6.33 18.63 -3.77
CA LYS A 61 -7.59 18.93 -4.43
C LYS A 61 -7.37 19.41 -5.87
N SER A 62 -6.51 20.39 -6.10
CA SER A 62 -6.27 20.94 -7.44
C SER A 62 -5.68 19.94 -8.44
N ILE A 63 -4.98 18.89 -7.94
CA ILE A 63 -4.47 17.82 -8.79
C ILE A 63 -5.59 16.90 -9.29
N VAL A 64 -6.60 16.62 -8.46
CA VAL A 64 -7.54 15.52 -8.73
C VAL A 64 -8.99 15.96 -8.95
N GLU A 65 -9.37 17.22 -8.68
CA GLU A 65 -10.77 17.69 -8.75
C GLU A 65 -11.40 17.57 -10.13
N HIS A 66 -10.59 17.50 -11.18
CA HIS A 66 -11.04 17.31 -12.56
C HIS A 66 -11.22 15.84 -12.96
N LEU A 67 -10.86 14.90 -12.08
CA LEU A 67 -10.91 13.45 -12.33
C LEU A 67 -12.21 12.87 -11.73
N PRO A 68 -13.18 12.45 -12.55
CA PRO A 68 -14.52 12.05 -12.06
C PRO A 68 -14.50 10.76 -11.23
N TYR A 69 -13.43 9.96 -11.32
CA TYR A 69 -13.27 8.72 -10.57
C TYR A 69 -12.51 8.90 -9.24
N VAL A 70 -12.15 10.15 -8.87
CA VAL A 70 -11.40 10.44 -7.65
C VAL A 70 -12.30 11.13 -6.62
N THR A 71 -12.23 10.66 -5.39
CA THR A 71 -12.86 11.31 -4.22
C THR A 71 -11.84 11.55 -3.13
N ILE A 72 -11.97 12.65 -2.39
CA ILE A 72 -11.12 12.94 -1.23
C ILE A 72 -12.00 13.05 0.03
N ASN A 73 -11.62 12.29 1.05
CA ASN A 73 -12.19 12.40 2.38
C ASN A 73 -11.15 13.05 3.31
N TYR A 74 -11.42 14.29 3.73
CA TYR A 74 -10.58 15.03 4.67
C TYR A 74 -10.99 14.71 6.10
N LEU A 75 -10.14 13.98 6.82
CA LEU A 75 -10.41 13.67 8.21
C LEU A 75 -10.21 14.92 9.09
N PRO A 76 -11.02 15.08 10.15
CA PRO A 76 -10.88 16.21 11.09
C PRO A 76 -9.58 16.11 11.87
N GLY A 77 -9.04 17.28 12.26
CA GLY A 77 -7.86 17.35 13.12
C GLY A 77 -8.14 16.72 14.51
N ARG A 78 -7.16 15.98 15.01
CA ARG A 78 -7.30 15.22 16.27
C ARG A 78 -6.48 15.76 17.42
N ASP A 79 -5.97 16.97 17.31
CA ASP A 79 -5.17 17.58 18.36
C ASP A 79 -5.92 17.70 19.70
N GLN A 80 -7.25 17.55 19.66
CA GLN A 80 -8.13 17.61 20.83
C GLN A 80 -8.36 16.28 21.55
N THR A 81 -7.87 15.15 21.02
CA THR A 81 -8.31 13.84 21.54
C THR A 81 -7.36 13.17 22.53
N GLY A 82 -6.19 13.75 22.84
CA GLY A 82 -5.18 13.14 23.72
C GLY A 82 -4.61 11.79 23.25
N LEU A 83 -4.93 11.37 22.02
CA LEU A 83 -4.49 10.09 21.48
C LEU A 83 -3.02 10.15 21.06
N SER A 84 -2.27 9.05 21.27
CA SER A 84 -0.92 8.88 20.76
C SER A 84 -0.89 8.96 19.23
N ALA A 85 0.27 9.32 18.64
CA ALA A 85 0.45 9.38 17.18
C ALA A 85 0.04 8.07 16.49
N LYS A 86 0.35 6.92 17.12
CA LYS A 86 -0.01 5.58 16.64
C LYS A 86 -1.54 5.37 16.61
N LYS A 87 -2.25 5.78 17.65
CA LYS A 87 -3.73 5.75 17.66
C LYS A 87 -4.33 6.68 16.59
N LYS A 88 -3.68 7.82 16.36
CA LYS A 88 -4.11 8.75 15.31
C LYS A 88 -4.00 8.13 13.92
N SER A 89 -2.92 7.43 13.60
CA SER A 89 -2.75 6.78 12.28
C SER A 89 -3.82 5.71 12.01
N ARG A 90 -4.31 5.03 13.05
CA ARG A 90 -5.29 3.94 12.90
C ARG A 90 -6.70 4.39 12.56
N TYR A 91 -7.04 5.64 12.76
CA TYR A 91 -8.36 6.13 12.34
C TYR A 91 -8.49 6.25 10.81
N SER A 92 -7.45 6.68 10.10
CA SER A 92 -7.48 6.65 8.64
C SER A 92 -7.62 5.23 8.12
N VAL A 93 -7.01 4.24 8.79
CA VAL A 93 -7.22 2.81 8.52
C VAL A 93 -8.68 2.41 8.78
N GLN A 94 -9.24 2.82 9.91
CA GLN A 94 -10.65 2.53 10.24
C GLN A 94 -11.60 3.08 9.18
N VAL A 95 -11.39 4.31 8.73
CA VAL A 95 -12.21 4.93 7.67
C VAL A 95 -12.06 4.16 6.35
N ALA A 96 -10.83 3.75 6.00
CA ALA A 96 -10.57 2.90 4.83
C ALA A 96 -11.34 1.58 4.91
N TYR A 97 -11.28 0.91 6.06
CA TYR A 97 -11.95 -0.37 6.26
C TYR A 97 -13.49 -0.24 6.22
N GLN A 98 -14.04 0.81 6.82
CA GLN A 98 -15.47 1.10 6.73
C GLN A 98 -15.91 1.33 5.29
N TYR A 99 -15.11 2.02 4.48
CA TYR A 99 -15.39 2.17 3.06
C TYR A 99 -15.41 0.82 2.35
N ILE A 100 -14.42 -0.05 2.58
CA ILE A 100 -14.32 -1.38 1.95
C ILE A 100 -15.51 -2.27 2.32
N TYR A 101 -15.97 -2.24 3.58
CA TYR A 101 -17.11 -3.05 4.01
C TYR A 101 -18.42 -2.73 3.28
N ASN A 102 -18.51 -1.55 2.65
CA ASN A 102 -19.70 -1.13 1.89
C ASN A 102 -19.57 -1.38 0.38
N LEU A 103 -18.43 -1.87 -0.11
CA LEU A 103 -18.24 -2.16 -1.54
C LEU A 103 -18.95 -3.47 -1.95
N PRO A 104 -19.30 -3.65 -3.23
CA PRO A 104 -19.74 -4.93 -3.76
C PRO A 104 -18.72 -6.05 -3.51
N ASP A 105 -19.19 -7.27 -3.26
CA ASP A 105 -18.34 -8.41 -2.90
C ASP A 105 -17.31 -8.77 -3.97
N ASP A 106 -17.67 -8.62 -5.24
CA ASP A 106 -16.82 -8.99 -6.38
C ASP A 106 -15.80 -7.91 -6.79
N ASP A 107 -15.84 -6.75 -6.15
CA ASP A 107 -14.90 -5.67 -6.47
C ASP A 107 -13.52 -5.93 -5.88
N LEU A 108 -12.48 -5.54 -6.63
CA LEU A 108 -11.11 -5.55 -6.16
C LEU A 108 -10.81 -4.26 -5.38
N VAL A 109 -10.08 -4.40 -4.31
CA VAL A 109 -9.63 -3.28 -3.46
C VAL A 109 -8.12 -3.31 -3.36
N TYR A 110 -7.49 -2.22 -3.73
CA TYR A 110 -6.07 -1.97 -3.49
C TYR A 110 -5.92 -0.89 -2.42
N VAL A 111 -5.58 -1.29 -1.20
CA VAL A 111 -5.19 -0.36 -0.13
C VAL A 111 -3.72 -0.01 -0.32
N VAL A 112 -3.37 1.26 -0.24
CA VAL A 112 -2.00 1.72 -0.45
C VAL A 112 -1.65 2.92 0.44
N GLU A 113 -0.42 2.94 0.93
CA GLU A 113 0.16 4.04 1.69
C GLU A 113 0.78 5.09 0.75
N ASP A 114 1.01 6.28 1.27
CA ASP A 114 1.42 7.46 0.51
C ASP A 114 2.93 7.54 0.18
N ASP A 115 3.66 6.46 0.40
CA ASP A 115 5.08 6.33 0.11
C ASP A 115 5.43 5.12 -0.78
N TYR A 116 4.42 4.55 -1.46
CA TYR A 116 4.58 3.51 -2.47
C TYR A 116 4.64 4.11 -3.88
N LEU A 117 5.83 4.16 -4.46
CA LEU A 117 6.08 4.66 -5.82
C LEU A 117 5.96 3.51 -6.83
N HIS A 118 4.95 3.55 -7.69
CA HIS A 118 4.62 2.47 -8.62
C HIS A 118 5.46 2.53 -9.90
N PHE A 119 5.91 1.38 -10.37
CA PHE A 119 6.41 1.23 -11.73
C PHE A 119 5.27 1.36 -12.75
N PRO A 120 5.59 1.69 -14.01
CA PRO A 120 4.57 1.70 -15.07
C PRO A 120 3.85 0.36 -15.18
N ASN A 121 2.53 0.40 -15.33
CA ASN A 121 1.63 -0.76 -15.44
C ASN A 121 1.55 -1.66 -14.19
N ALA A 122 2.13 -1.25 -13.06
CA ALA A 122 2.15 -2.06 -11.84
C ALA A 122 0.74 -2.45 -11.36
N ILE A 123 -0.19 -1.50 -11.33
CA ILE A 123 -1.57 -1.77 -10.87
C ILE A 123 -2.31 -2.66 -11.89
N GLN A 124 -2.14 -2.43 -13.20
CA GLN A 124 -2.71 -3.30 -14.22
C GLN A 124 -2.17 -4.72 -14.11
N GLU A 125 -0.86 -4.88 -13.88
CA GLU A 125 -0.26 -6.20 -13.69
C GLU A 125 -0.81 -6.91 -12.46
N MET A 126 -1.07 -6.20 -11.36
CA MET A 126 -1.69 -6.80 -10.17
C MET A 126 -3.11 -7.31 -10.49
N VAL A 127 -3.91 -6.51 -11.20
CA VAL A 127 -5.27 -6.90 -11.63
C VAL A 127 -5.23 -8.11 -12.56
N ASP A 128 -4.35 -8.10 -13.55
CA ASP A 128 -4.21 -9.20 -14.51
C ASP A 128 -3.75 -10.50 -13.82
N THR A 129 -2.80 -10.37 -12.88
CA THR A 129 -2.32 -11.50 -12.08
C THR A 129 -3.41 -12.06 -11.19
N TRP A 130 -4.20 -11.20 -10.52
CA TRP A 130 -5.33 -11.64 -9.72
C TRP A 130 -6.37 -12.37 -10.57
N ASN A 131 -6.74 -11.81 -11.72
CA ASN A 131 -7.66 -12.42 -12.68
C ASN A 131 -7.15 -13.76 -13.22
N TYR A 132 -5.85 -13.89 -13.42
CA TYR A 132 -5.22 -15.12 -13.88
C TYR A 132 -5.25 -16.18 -12.78
N PHE A 133 -4.77 -15.84 -11.57
CA PHE A 133 -4.70 -16.79 -10.46
C PHE A 133 -6.08 -17.25 -10.00
N SER A 134 -7.09 -16.38 -10.00
CA SER A 134 -8.44 -16.71 -9.58
C SER A 134 -9.11 -17.83 -10.44
N LYS A 135 -8.60 -18.08 -11.64
CA LYS A 135 -9.10 -19.15 -12.53
C LYS A 135 -8.51 -20.52 -12.21
N PHE A 136 -7.33 -20.58 -11.61
CA PHE A 136 -6.57 -21.82 -11.48
C PHE A 136 -6.23 -22.16 -10.03
N ILE A 137 -6.20 -21.19 -9.14
CA ILE A 137 -5.80 -21.36 -7.75
C ILE A 137 -7.07 -21.47 -6.89
N PRO A 138 -7.27 -22.60 -6.19
CA PRO A 138 -8.48 -22.84 -5.40
C PRO A 138 -8.46 -22.17 -4.02
N PHE A 139 -7.92 -20.96 -3.93
CA PHE A 139 -7.80 -20.16 -2.71
C PHE A 139 -8.32 -18.75 -2.95
N ASN A 140 -8.69 -18.08 -1.88
CA ASN A 140 -8.85 -16.63 -1.89
C ASN A 140 -7.49 -15.96 -2.07
N ILE A 141 -7.39 -15.04 -3.04
CA ILE A 141 -6.11 -14.49 -3.49
C ILE A 141 -5.96 -13.06 -3.04
N GLY A 142 -4.77 -12.75 -2.48
CA GLY A 142 -4.28 -11.39 -2.33
C GLY A 142 -2.99 -11.18 -3.13
N ILE A 143 -2.76 -9.93 -3.53
CA ILE A 143 -1.52 -9.50 -4.18
C ILE A 143 -0.86 -8.43 -3.34
N PHE A 144 0.37 -8.67 -2.93
CA PHE A 144 1.26 -7.69 -2.29
C PHE A 144 2.21 -7.13 -3.35
N PRO A 145 2.29 -5.83 -3.59
CA PRO A 145 3.00 -5.28 -4.75
C PRO A 145 4.52 -5.27 -4.61
N GLN A 146 5.04 -5.45 -3.40
CA GLN A 146 6.45 -5.29 -3.09
C GLN A 146 7.14 -6.65 -2.90
N ASP A 147 8.34 -6.80 -3.48
CA ASP A 147 9.29 -7.83 -3.09
C ASP A 147 10.11 -7.30 -1.90
N PHE A 148 9.73 -7.69 -0.69
CA PHE A 148 10.16 -7.05 0.53
C PHE A 148 11.46 -7.70 1.07
N ASN A 149 12.53 -6.92 1.09
CA ASN A 149 13.87 -7.40 1.49
C ASN A 149 13.95 -7.97 2.89
N GLN A 150 13.21 -7.38 3.83
CA GLN A 150 13.24 -7.80 5.22
C GLN A 150 12.76 -9.25 5.40
N LEU A 151 11.89 -9.75 4.52
CA LEU A 151 11.50 -11.16 4.50
C LEU A 151 12.67 -12.10 4.14
N HIS A 152 13.72 -11.56 3.52
CA HIS A 152 14.87 -12.34 3.10
C HIS A 152 16.07 -12.18 4.04
N LEU A 153 16.22 -11.07 4.75
CA LEU A 153 17.48 -10.72 5.43
C LEU A 153 17.34 -10.24 6.88
N HIS A 154 16.14 -9.88 7.34
CA HIS A 154 16.03 -9.33 8.69
C HIS A 154 16.36 -10.42 9.72
N PRO A 155 17.29 -10.18 10.69
CA PRO A 155 17.66 -11.19 11.69
C PRO A 155 16.48 -11.75 12.47
N ALA A 156 15.45 -10.95 12.75
CA ALA A 156 14.21 -11.40 13.39
C ALA A 156 13.45 -12.44 12.56
N PHE A 157 13.65 -12.47 11.24
CA PHE A 157 13.06 -13.44 10.34
C PHE A 157 13.99 -14.63 10.05
N ASN A 158 15.29 -14.52 10.35
CA ASN A 158 16.30 -15.56 10.08
C ASN A 158 16.52 -16.53 11.25
N HIS A 159 15.98 -16.26 12.45
CA HIS A 159 16.31 -17.01 13.65
C HIS A 159 15.26 -18.03 14.11
N ASN A 160 14.07 -18.05 13.51
CA ASN A 160 13.04 -19.04 13.81
C ASN A 160 12.85 -19.98 12.63
N GLU A 161 13.03 -21.28 12.87
CA GLU A 161 12.78 -22.35 11.89
C GLU A 161 11.36 -22.31 11.28
N THR A 162 10.41 -21.66 11.94
CA THR A 162 9.04 -21.43 11.46
C THR A 162 8.96 -20.49 10.25
N TYR A 163 9.99 -19.71 9.96
CA TYR A 163 10.01 -18.78 8.82
C TYR A 163 10.48 -19.45 7.51
N PHE A 164 11.04 -20.64 7.58
CA PHE A 164 11.24 -21.50 6.41
C PHE A 164 9.94 -22.19 5.99
N GLN A 165 8.83 -21.44 5.99
CA GLN A 165 7.60 -21.97 5.41
C GLN A 165 7.81 -22.19 3.91
N SER A 166 7.42 -23.36 3.45
CA SER A 166 7.41 -23.67 2.03
C SER A 166 6.61 -22.61 1.29
N CYS A 167 7.27 -21.85 0.42
CA CYS A 167 6.61 -20.92 -0.48
C CYS A 167 6.34 -21.61 -1.82
N PHE A 168 5.16 -21.32 -2.39
CA PHE A 168 4.88 -21.70 -3.76
C PHE A 168 5.34 -20.58 -4.68
N VAL A 169 6.04 -20.93 -5.75
CA VAL A 169 6.37 -20.00 -6.84
C VAL A 169 5.49 -20.35 -8.03
N VAL A 170 4.73 -19.39 -8.48
CA VAL A 170 3.74 -19.54 -9.54
C VAL A 170 4.00 -18.54 -10.66
N PRO A 171 4.03 -18.95 -11.94
CA PRO A 171 4.13 -18.02 -13.05
C PRO A 171 2.82 -17.26 -13.24
N SER A 172 2.91 -15.96 -13.51
CA SER A 172 1.85 -15.18 -14.14
C SER A 172 2.23 -14.86 -15.59
N HIS A 173 1.45 -14.00 -16.27
CA HIS A 173 1.75 -13.63 -17.66
C HIS A 173 3.04 -12.83 -17.82
N GLN A 174 3.49 -12.13 -16.78
CA GLN A 174 4.60 -11.17 -16.89
C GLN A 174 5.81 -11.56 -16.04
N ARG A 175 5.60 -12.22 -14.90
CA ARG A 175 6.65 -12.62 -13.96
C ARG A 175 6.24 -13.78 -13.09
N TYR A 176 7.18 -14.25 -12.29
CA TYR A 176 6.89 -15.20 -11.21
C TYR A 176 6.43 -14.46 -9.96
N TYR A 177 5.51 -15.10 -9.24
CA TYR A 177 5.04 -14.69 -7.92
C TYR A 177 5.34 -15.79 -6.91
N LYS A 178 5.65 -15.42 -5.68
CA LYS A 178 5.75 -16.37 -4.58
C LYS A 178 4.69 -16.08 -3.53
N THR A 179 4.26 -17.11 -2.80
CA THR A 179 3.39 -16.91 -1.64
C THR A 179 4.17 -16.22 -0.52
N THR A 180 3.49 -15.33 0.20
CA THR A 180 4.00 -14.68 1.41
C THR A 180 2.97 -14.78 2.52
N TRP A 181 3.46 -14.84 3.75
CA TRP A 181 2.65 -14.83 4.95
C TRP A 181 2.56 -13.45 5.60
N PHE A 182 3.37 -12.51 5.14
CA PHE A 182 3.49 -11.17 5.70
C PHE A 182 3.26 -10.10 4.62
N THR A 183 2.54 -9.05 5.00
CA THR A 183 2.44 -7.81 4.24
C THR A 183 2.45 -6.62 5.19
N GLN A 184 2.76 -5.46 4.65
CA GLN A 184 2.44 -4.16 5.26
C GLN A 184 1.00 -3.77 4.90
N GLU A 185 0.61 -2.53 5.20
CA GLU A 185 -0.75 -2.02 4.95
C GLU A 185 -1.04 -1.67 3.47
N SER A 186 -0.23 -2.18 2.52
CA SER A 186 -0.41 -1.97 1.08
C SER A 186 -0.58 -3.30 0.37
N PHE A 187 -1.81 -3.65 0.00
CA PHE A 187 -2.14 -4.93 -0.65
C PHE A 187 -3.44 -4.83 -1.46
N MET A 188 -3.62 -5.73 -2.42
CA MET A 188 -4.83 -5.86 -3.23
C MET A 188 -5.53 -7.19 -2.94
N ILE A 189 -6.82 -7.14 -2.63
CA ILE A 189 -7.69 -8.30 -2.42
C ILE A 189 -9.10 -8.03 -2.93
N GLN A 190 -9.92 -9.06 -3.01
CA GLN A 190 -11.35 -8.90 -3.26
C GLN A 190 -12.07 -8.40 -2.00
N SER A 191 -13.05 -7.50 -2.16
CA SER A 191 -13.86 -6.94 -1.07
C SER A 191 -14.54 -8.03 -0.22
N LYS A 192 -15.02 -9.11 -0.85
CA LYS A 192 -15.59 -10.27 -0.16
C LYS A 192 -14.64 -10.87 0.86
N LEU A 193 -13.36 -11.02 0.51
CA LEU A 193 -12.34 -11.57 1.42
C LEU A 193 -12.14 -10.64 2.62
N PHE A 194 -12.13 -9.34 2.37
CA PHE A 194 -12.00 -8.34 3.43
C PHE A 194 -13.15 -8.44 4.45
N LYS A 195 -14.40 -8.60 3.96
CA LYS A 195 -15.59 -8.77 4.79
C LYS A 195 -15.58 -10.09 5.55
N GLN A 196 -15.18 -11.18 4.89
CA GLN A 196 -15.09 -12.51 5.49
C GLN A 196 -14.19 -12.53 6.71
N TYR A 197 -13.06 -11.83 6.66
CA TYR A 197 -12.08 -11.75 7.74
C TYR A 197 -12.11 -10.41 8.50
N LYS A 198 -13.27 -9.75 8.51
CA LYS A 198 -13.48 -8.45 9.19
C LYS A 198 -12.90 -8.41 10.61
N THR A 199 -13.15 -9.44 11.40
CA THR A 199 -12.67 -9.50 12.80
C THR A 199 -11.14 -9.50 12.89
N ASP A 200 -10.44 -10.15 11.94
CA ASP A 200 -8.98 -10.18 11.94
C ASP A 200 -8.40 -8.83 11.48
N PHE A 201 -8.99 -8.19 10.46
CA PHE A 201 -8.61 -6.84 10.04
C PHE A 201 -8.89 -5.80 11.12
N ASP A 202 -10.05 -5.87 11.78
CA ASP A 202 -10.42 -4.92 12.84
C ASP A 202 -9.54 -5.03 14.09
N LYS A 203 -8.82 -6.13 14.31
CA LYS A 203 -7.80 -6.20 15.38
C LYS A 203 -6.75 -5.11 15.25
N LEU A 204 -6.40 -4.73 14.01
CA LEU A 204 -5.47 -3.63 13.77
C LEU A 204 -6.00 -2.29 14.30
N LEU A 205 -7.30 -2.13 14.44
CA LEU A 205 -7.97 -0.90 14.90
C LEU A 205 -8.04 -0.81 16.44
N ASN A 206 -8.02 -1.95 17.12
CA ASN A 206 -8.19 -2.03 18.58
C ASN A 206 -6.92 -1.72 19.36
N ILE A 207 -6.27 -0.64 19.06
CA ILE A 207 -4.92 -0.41 19.53
C ILE A 207 -4.87 0.37 20.83
N GLY A 208 -4.33 -0.33 21.84
CA GLY A 208 -3.40 0.24 22.80
C GLY A 208 -1.96 0.25 22.25
N ASP A 209 -0.97 0.49 23.08
CA ASP A 209 0.46 0.31 22.76
C ASP A 209 0.84 -1.19 22.75
N ASP A 210 -0.13 -2.07 22.59
CA ASP A 210 0.03 -3.51 22.61
C ASP A 210 0.69 -3.98 21.30
N PRO A 211 1.90 -4.58 21.35
CA PRO A 211 2.58 -5.12 20.17
C PRO A 211 1.78 -6.25 19.48
N SER A 212 0.80 -6.88 20.15
CA SER A 212 -0.07 -7.87 19.52
C SER A 212 -0.95 -7.31 18.42
N CYS A 213 -1.13 -5.99 18.36
CA CYS A 213 -1.87 -5.27 17.32
C CYS A 213 -0.99 -4.83 16.12
N TRP A 214 0.19 -5.40 15.99
CA TRP A 214 1.06 -5.12 14.83
C TRP A 214 0.57 -5.84 13.58
N GLU A 215 0.94 -5.30 12.39
CA GLU A 215 0.52 -5.85 11.08
C GLU A 215 0.79 -7.36 10.99
N GLY A 216 1.94 -7.81 11.50
CA GLY A 216 2.31 -9.24 11.54
C GLY A 216 1.31 -10.11 12.28
N ASN A 217 0.71 -9.60 13.37
CA ASN A 217 -0.23 -10.35 14.21
C ASN A 217 -1.71 -10.10 13.84
N THR A 218 -1.99 -9.17 12.97
CA THR A 218 -3.35 -8.76 12.57
C THR A 218 -3.61 -9.06 11.10
N ILE A 219 -3.25 -8.17 10.20
CA ILE A 219 -3.46 -8.34 8.75
C ILE A 219 -2.82 -9.64 8.26
N SER A 220 -1.55 -9.89 8.65
CA SER A 220 -0.83 -11.09 8.22
C SER A 220 -1.44 -12.39 8.75
N SER A 221 -2.24 -12.35 9.82
CA SER A 221 -2.98 -13.52 10.29
C SER A 221 -4.01 -14.01 9.26
N VAL A 222 -4.53 -13.11 8.42
CA VAL A 222 -5.44 -13.46 7.32
C VAL A 222 -4.73 -14.28 6.25
N TRP A 223 -3.48 -13.93 5.93
CA TRP A 223 -2.68 -14.63 4.91
C TRP A 223 -2.29 -16.05 5.32
N ASN A 224 -2.35 -16.34 6.61
CA ASN A 224 -2.09 -17.66 7.18
C ASN A 224 -3.35 -18.54 7.29
N LYS A 225 -4.53 -18.04 6.89
CA LYS A 225 -5.74 -18.87 6.83
C LYS A 225 -5.59 -19.95 5.76
N PRO A 226 -6.14 -21.16 5.99
CA PRO A 226 -5.96 -22.28 5.08
C PRO A 226 -6.53 -22.04 3.68
N ASP A 227 -7.56 -21.20 3.58
CA ASP A 227 -8.26 -20.85 2.34
C ASP A 227 -7.78 -19.55 1.69
N VAL A 228 -6.73 -18.92 2.22
CA VAL A 228 -6.16 -17.65 1.71
C VAL A 228 -4.72 -17.83 1.28
N LYS A 229 -4.33 -17.21 0.16
CA LYS A 229 -2.94 -17.08 -0.28
C LYS A 229 -2.64 -15.68 -0.73
N MET A 230 -1.65 -15.06 -0.08
CA MET A 230 -1.06 -13.79 -0.49
C MET A 230 0.12 -14.07 -1.40
N PHE A 231 0.16 -13.41 -2.55
CA PHE A 231 1.23 -13.51 -3.53
C PHE A 231 2.00 -12.20 -3.64
N MET A 232 3.32 -12.28 -3.70
CA MET A 232 4.20 -11.15 -3.98
C MET A 232 5.02 -11.42 -5.25
N PRO A 233 5.27 -10.41 -6.09
CA PRO A 233 6.05 -10.57 -7.31
C PRO A 233 7.52 -10.87 -7.00
N LEU A 234 8.16 -11.69 -7.80
CA LEU A 234 9.62 -11.74 -7.84
C LEU A 234 10.11 -10.60 -8.73
N GLY A 235 10.74 -9.61 -8.09
CA GLY A 235 10.96 -8.29 -8.67
C GLY A 235 9.75 -7.37 -8.43
N SER A 236 9.95 -6.39 -7.59
CA SER A 236 8.90 -5.51 -7.06
C SER A 236 8.18 -4.69 -8.13
N LEU A 237 6.88 -4.47 -7.94
CA LEU A 237 6.03 -3.57 -8.74
C LEU A 237 6.04 -2.13 -8.21
N VAL A 238 6.58 -1.94 -7.02
CA VAL A 238 6.65 -0.65 -6.34
C VAL A 238 7.99 -0.45 -5.64
N VAL A 239 8.29 0.79 -5.29
CA VAL A 239 9.37 1.14 -4.37
C VAL A 239 8.75 1.80 -3.15
N HIS A 240 8.96 1.23 -1.98
CA HIS A 240 8.57 1.84 -0.71
C HIS A 240 9.61 2.91 -0.33
N MET A 241 9.19 4.17 -0.31
CA MET A 241 10.07 5.33 -0.19
C MET A 241 10.26 5.78 1.27
N SER A 242 9.97 4.93 2.25
CA SER A 242 10.09 5.25 3.67
C SER A 242 11.53 5.23 4.16
N ASP A 243 12.27 4.16 3.86
CA ASP A 243 13.66 3.95 4.30
C ASP A 243 14.49 3.28 3.19
N LYS A 244 15.83 3.42 3.28
CA LYS A 244 16.77 2.77 2.35
C LYS A 244 16.68 1.25 2.39
N THR A 245 16.37 0.69 3.55
CA THR A 245 16.26 -0.76 3.75
C THR A 245 15.02 -1.35 3.09
N ASP A 246 14.02 -0.51 2.78
CA ASP A 246 12.78 -0.93 2.14
C ASP A 246 12.87 -0.98 0.62
N ILE A 247 13.98 -0.49 0.05
CA ILE A 247 14.21 -0.57 -1.39
C ILE A 247 14.54 -2.02 -1.77
N PRO A 248 13.78 -2.64 -2.67
CA PRO A 248 14.02 -4.03 -3.07
C PRO A 248 15.43 -4.22 -3.67
N PHE A 249 16.11 -5.32 -3.33
CA PHE A 249 17.50 -5.60 -3.74
C PHE A 249 17.73 -5.56 -5.24
N PHE A 250 16.76 -6.01 -6.01
CA PHE A 250 16.89 -6.08 -7.46
C PHE A 250 16.60 -4.74 -8.16
N ILE A 251 16.29 -3.71 -7.38
CA ILE A 251 16.06 -2.37 -7.92
C ILE A 251 17.31 -1.52 -7.65
N SER A 252 18.02 -1.17 -8.70
CA SER A 252 19.20 -0.31 -8.60
C SER A 252 18.82 1.11 -8.19
N LYS A 253 19.71 1.79 -7.50
CA LYS A 253 19.62 3.24 -7.21
C LYS A 253 19.24 4.07 -8.43
N LYS A 254 19.84 3.76 -9.59
CA LYS A 254 19.54 4.44 -10.87
C LYS A 254 18.08 4.26 -11.29
N GLN A 255 17.52 3.07 -11.09
CA GLN A 255 16.11 2.80 -11.40
C GLN A 255 15.17 3.57 -10.48
N VAL A 256 15.48 3.63 -9.16
CA VAL A 256 14.69 4.42 -8.20
C VAL A 256 14.70 5.90 -8.58
N ILE A 257 15.87 6.48 -8.85
CA ILE A 257 16.01 7.88 -9.27
C ILE A 257 15.24 8.14 -10.58
N LYS A 258 15.34 7.24 -11.56
CA LYS A 258 14.60 7.35 -12.83
C LYS A 258 13.09 7.34 -12.60
N LEU A 259 12.61 6.42 -11.76
CA LEU A 259 11.19 6.30 -11.43
C LEU A 259 10.70 7.54 -10.67
N TRP A 260 11.48 8.01 -9.69
CA TRP A 260 11.23 9.23 -8.94
C TRP A 260 11.08 10.44 -9.86
N ASN A 261 12.04 10.64 -10.76
CA ASN A 261 12.03 11.76 -11.69
C ASN A 261 10.91 11.68 -12.73
N LYS A 262 10.54 10.47 -13.17
CA LYS A 262 9.40 10.25 -14.07
C LYS A 262 8.07 10.70 -13.45
N ASN A 263 7.95 10.56 -12.13
CA ASN A 263 6.74 10.93 -11.40
C ASN A 263 6.75 12.37 -10.84
N LYS A 264 7.68 13.21 -11.31
CA LYS A 264 7.66 14.63 -10.99
C LYS A 264 6.38 15.25 -11.54
N THR A 265 5.63 15.91 -10.66
CA THR A 265 4.38 16.60 -11.03
C THR A 265 4.65 18.08 -11.29
N PHE A 266 3.73 18.75 -11.93
CA PHE A 266 3.75 20.23 -12.05
C PHE A 266 3.80 20.90 -10.66
N TRP A 267 3.32 20.22 -9.61
CA TRP A 267 3.28 20.68 -8.24
C TRP A 267 4.51 20.30 -7.42
N SER A 268 5.46 19.58 -8.00
CA SER A 268 6.69 19.19 -7.31
C SER A 268 7.46 20.43 -6.88
N LEU A 269 7.95 20.40 -5.63
CA LEU A 269 8.76 21.47 -5.07
C LEU A 269 10.10 21.52 -5.83
N GLU A 270 10.50 22.67 -6.33
CA GLU A 270 11.71 22.81 -7.15
C GLU A 270 13.00 22.45 -6.41
N GLN A 271 13.00 22.55 -5.08
CA GLN A 271 14.22 22.43 -4.26
C GLN A 271 14.54 21.03 -3.75
N ASP A 272 13.61 20.04 -3.86
CA ASP A 272 13.76 18.77 -3.14
C ASP A 272 13.86 17.52 -4.02
N SER A 273 14.47 17.64 -5.16
CA SER A 273 14.55 16.53 -6.11
C SER A 273 15.61 15.46 -5.82
N GLN A 274 16.37 15.57 -4.75
CA GLN A 274 17.42 14.59 -4.45
C GLN A 274 16.93 13.49 -3.52
N VAL A 275 16.86 12.29 -4.07
CA VAL A 275 16.69 11.05 -3.28
C VAL A 275 18.00 10.75 -2.59
N GLN A 276 18.01 10.69 -1.28
CA GLN A 276 19.21 10.36 -0.46
C GLN A 276 19.36 8.84 -0.33
N LEU A 277 19.76 8.19 -1.42
CA LEU A 277 19.98 6.73 -1.46
C LEU A 277 21.40 6.33 -1.04
#